data_289b4bed7a2d0d52e12ac3d2b6e228e9
#
_entry.id   289b4bed7a2d0d52e12ac3d2b6e228e9
#
_cell.length_a   1.000
_cell.length_b   1.000
_cell.length_c   1.000
_cell.angle_alpha   90.00
_cell.angle_beta   90.00
_cell.angle_gamma   90.00
#
_symmetry.space_group_name_H-M   'P 1'
#
loop_
_entity.id
_entity.type
_entity.pdbx_description
1 polymer ?
#
loop_
_entity_poly.entity_id
_entity_poly.type
_entity_poly.pdbx_seq_one_letter_code
_entity_poly.pdbx_strand_id
1 'polypeptide(L)'
;MCNMGAEVGATTSIFPFNAAHVRYLEATHRHDVAREAKKFSDIIQLKADAGAKYDEVITIDLSTLEPHINGPFTPDLSTPLSQFKQTVQEQNWPDKLSAGLIGSCTNSSYEDMTRVEGMVREAIEAGLKPASDFYVTPGSDQIRETLRRDGPLDTFKEAGGTVLSNACGPCIGQWKRHDGVEKGTPNAILTSYNRNFRGRNDGNPDTMNFLASPEIVTAMTFAGTTTFNPITDSLPTPSGKEFRFTPPSGLEIPAQPFEIAREQFRPLSQAPDPSVDVAISPSSERLALLEPFDPFPTSDLSGLRVLVKVTGKCTTDTISAAGPWLKYKGHLPNISENTLNTAINAETGEVNVAYDLDGSKHTIPELGKRWREAARPWLVVAEHNYGEGSAREHAALQPRYLGARIVLSKSFARIHETNLKKQGVVPLTFADEADYDKISAGDEVSTIGLYEMLQNGGKGEVALKVKKQKTGEEVLIKTKHAVSKDQAGFILAGSALNLLSKK
;
A
#
# COMPACT_ATOMS: atom_id res chain seq x y z
N MET A 1 7.99 -10.86 -5.37
CA MET A 1 7.28 -11.62 -4.32
C MET A 1 7.29 -10.90 -2.97
N CYS A 2 8.43 -10.53 -2.38
CA CYS A 2 8.47 -9.88 -1.06
C CYS A 2 7.65 -8.59 -0.95
N ASN A 3 7.69 -7.73 -1.98
CA ASN A 3 6.87 -6.51 -2.00
C ASN A 3 5.39 -6.86 -1.94
N MET A 4 4.92 -7.78 -2.77
CA MET A 4 3.52 -8.20 -2.77
C MET A 4 3.13 -8.96 -1.51
N GLY A 5 4.05 -9.73 -0.91
CA GLY A 5 3.81 -10.35 0.40
C GLY A 5 3.43 -9.32 1.47
N ALA A 6 4.17 -8.22 1.56
CA ALA A 6 3.83 -7.12 2.47
C ALA A 6 2.47 -6.46 2.12
N GLU A 7 2.17 -6.32 0.83
CA GLU A 7 0.91 -5.72 0.35
C GLU A 7 -0.33 -6.57 0.68
N VAL A 8 -0.21 -7.88 0.60
CA VAL A 8 -1.30 -8.82 0.96
C VAL A 8 -1.34 -9.19 2.44
N GLY A 9 -0.51 -8.53 3.27
CA GLY A 9 -0.56 -8.66 4.71
C GLY A 9 0.30 -9.76 5.32
N ALA A 10 1.21 -10.39 4.58
CA ALA A 10 2.15 -11.34 5.15
C ALA A 10 3.08 -10.64 6.16
N THR A 11 3.38 -11.31 7.26
CA THR A 11 4.30 -10.80 8.29
C THR A 11 5.72 -10.71 7.75
N THR A 12 6.13 -11.69 6.95
CA THR A 12 7.46 -11.79 6.35
C THR A 12 7.43 -12.67 5.12
N SER A 13 8.45 -12.55 4.29
CA SER A 13 8.77 -13.46 3.19
C SER A 13 10.19 -13.97 3.39
N ILE A 14 10.38 -15.26 3.30
CA ILE A 14 11.67 -15.91 3.54
C ILE A 14 12.05 -16.72 2.30
N PHE A 15 13.27 -16.52 1.83
CA PHE A 15 13.86 -17.27 0.72
C PHE A 15 15.11 -18.01 1.22
N PRO A 16 15.37 -19.25 0.74
CA PRO A 16 16.59 -19.96 1.06
C PRO A 16 17.82 -19.18 0.62
N PHE A 17 18.86 -19.16 1.47
CA PHE A 17 20.13 -18.54 1.13
C PHE A 17 20.84 -19.35 0.03
N ASN A 18 21.42 -18.67 -0.93
CA ASN A 18 22.15 -19.29 -2.04
C ASN A 18 23.28 -18.40 -2.57
N ALA A 19 23.97 -18.87 -3.61
CA ALA A 19 25.10 -18.16 -4.20
C ALA A 19 24.72 -16.79 -4.82
N ALA A 20 23.49 -16.59 -5.26
CA ALA A 20 23.04 -15.29 -5.77
C ALA A 20 23.04 -14.21 -4.67
N HIS A 21 22.64 -14.57 -3.44
CA HIS A 21 22.75 -13.65 -2.30
C HIS A 21 24.19 -13.24 -2.03
N VAL A 22 25.16 -14.18 -2.13
CA VAL A 22 26.58 -13.85 -1.96
C VAL A 22 27.03 -12.86 -3.02
N ARG A 23 26.78 -13.15 -4.30
CA ARG A 23 27.14 -12.27 -5.42
C ARG A 23 26.55 -10.86 -5.25
N TYR A 24 25.28 -10.77 -4.89
CA TYR A 24 24.63 -9.49 -4.65
C TYR A 24 25.24 -8.70 -3.48
N LEU A 25 25.52 -9.36 -2.37
CA LEU A 25 26.16 -8.72 -1.21
C LEU A 25 27.55 -8.21 -1.55
N GLU A 26 28.34 -8.99 -2.29
CA GLU A 26 29.67 -8.58 -2.76
C GLU A 26 29.60 -7.40 -3.74
N ALA A 27 28.70 -7.48 -4.73
CA ALA A 27 28.49 -6.40 -5.71
C ALA A 27 28.00 -5.09 -5.09
N THR A 28 27.34 -5.17 -3.93
CA THR A 28 26.86 -4.00 -3.16
C THR A 28 27.82 -3.60 -2.03
N HIS A 29 29.09 -3.99 -2.09
CA HIS A 29 30.16 -3.66 -1.14
C HIS A 29 29.92 -4.14 0.30
N ARG A 30 29.14 -5.20 0.49
CA ARG A 30 28.84 -5.82 1.78
C ARG A 30 29.59 -7.14 1.99
N HIS A 31 30.90 -7.12 1.72
CA HIS A 31 31.77 -8.31 1.75
C HIS A 31 31.79 -9.02 3.10
N ASP A 32 31.79 -8.25 4.21
CA ASP A 32 31.77 -8.83 5.55
C ASP A 32 30.45 -9.59 5.82
N VAL A 33 29.32 -9.01 5.40
CA VAL A 33 28.01 -9.66 5.51
C VAL A 33 27.97 -10.92 4.65
N ALA A 34 28.49 -10.88 3.42
CA ALA A 34 28.57 -12.05 2.53
C ALA A 34 29.37 -13.19 3.17
N ARG A 35 30.53 -12.87 3.72
CA ARG A 35 31.41 -13.84 4.40
C ARG A 35 30.73 -14.49 5.60
N GLU A 36 30.13 -13.70 6.49
CA GLU A 36 29.45 -14.22 7.67
C GLU A 36 28.19 -15.02 7.29
N ALA A 37 27.37 -14.54 6.34
CA ALA A 37 26.20 -15.26 5.87
C ALA A 37 26.57 -16.63 5.28
N LYS A 38 27.65 -16.72 4.49
CA LYS A 38 28.17 -17.98 3.96
C LYS A 38 28.59 -18.93 5.08
N LYS A 39 29.34 -18.43 6.07
CA LYS A 39 29.79 -19.21 7.23
C LYS A 39 28.59 -19.75 8.03
N PHE A 40 27.57 -18.93 8.28
CA PHE A 40 26.36 -19.37 8.97
C PHE A 40 25.53 -20.35 8.15
N SER A 41 25.46 -20.17 6.82
CA SER A 41 24.78 -21.09 5.93
C SER A 41 25.37 -22.50 5.97
N ASP A 42 26.69 -22.62 6.09
CA ASP A 42 27.38 -23.90 6.22
C ASP A 42 27.07 -24.60 7.55
N ILE A 43 26.80 -23.83 8.62
CA ILE A 43 26.54 -24.35 9.97
C ILE A 43 25.05 -24.70 10.16
N ILE A 44 24.15 -23.77 9.86
CA ILE A 44 22.72 -23.86 10.19
C ILE A 44 21.83 -24.08 8.98
N GLN A 45 22.40 -24.26 7.79
CA GLN A 45 21.68 -24.53 6.55
C GLN A 45 20.47 -23.61 6.39
N LEU A 46 20.67 -22.30 6.13
CA LEU A 46 19.62 -21.27 5.98
C LEU A 46 18.58 -21.63 4.89
N LYS A 47 17.85 -22.70 5.11
CA LYS A 47 16.77 -23.25 4.29
C LYS A 47 15.75 -23.94 5.19
N ALA A 48 14.59 -24.25 4.65
CA ALA A 48 13.57 -25.01 5.38
C ALA A 48 14.08 -26.42 5.79
N ASP A 49 13.71 -26.87 6.98
CA ASP A 49 14.02 -28.20 7.46
C ASP A 49 13.33 -29.28 6.60
N ALA A 50 13.98 -30.43 6.46
CA ALA A 50 13.36 -31.58 5.80
C ALA A 50 12.11 -32.01 6.57
N GLY A 51 10.95 -32.07 5.91
CA GLY A 51 9.68 -32.44 6.53
C GLY A 51 9.01 -31.31 7.33
N ALA A 52 9.45 -30.04 7.17
CA ALA A 52 8.72 -28.90 7.72
C ALA A 52 7.24 -28.94 7.31
N LYS A 53 6.37 -28.63 8.27
CA LYS A 53 4.91 -28.60 8.02
C LYS A 53 4.47 -27.15 7.80
N TYR A 54 3.61 -26.99 6.80
CA TYR A 54 3.03 -25.71 6.41
C TYR A 54 1.51 -25.82 6.45
N ASP A 55 0.84 -24.72 6.76
CA ASP A 55 -0.63 -24.64 6.73
C ASP A 55 -1.15 -24.78 5.29
N GLU A 56 -0.40 -24.24 4.32
CA GLU A 56 -0.71 -24.29 2.91
C GLU A 56 0.57 -24.41 2.07
N VAL A 57 0.50 -25.17 0.98
CA VAL A 57 1.58 -25.31 -0.01
C VAL A 57 1.04 -24.97 -1.38
N ILE A 58 1.61 -23.93 -2.00
CA ILE A 58 1.26 -23.51 -3.37
C ILE A 58 2.39 -23.94 -4.30
N THR A 59 2.07 -24.74 -5.30
CA THR A 59 3.02 -25.19 -6.32
C THR A 59 2.75 -24.46 -7.63
N ILE A 60 3.77 -23.80 -8.19
CA ILE A 60 3.70 -23.11 -9.48
C ILE A 60 4.70 -23.77 -10.42
N ASP A 61 4.21 -24.35 -11.52
CA ASP A 61 5.05 -24.89 -12.59
C ASP A 61 5.44 -23.75 -13.54
N LEU A 62 6.70 -23.33 -13.46
CA LEU A 62 7.22 -22.25 -14.29
C LEU A 62 7.29 -22.60 -15.78
N SER A 63 7.25 -23.90 -16.15
CA SER A 63 7.26 -24.32 -17.55
C SER A 63 5.92 -24.11 -18.26
N THR A 64 4.84 -23.96 -17.50
CA THR A 64 3.48 -23.73 -18.02
C THR A 64 2.96 -22.31 -17.72
N LEU A 65 3.70 -21.54 -16.94
CA LEU A 65 3.31 -20.19 -16.56
C LEU A 65 3.48 -19.22 -17.72
N GLU A 66 2.40 -18.57 -18.12
CA GLU A 66 2.45 -17.41 -19.02
C GLU A 66 2.37 -16.09 -18.25
N PRO A 67 2.76 -14.95 -18.86
CA PRO A 67 2.55 -13.64 -18.25
C PRO A 67 1.07 -13.35 -17.98
N HIS A 68 0.78 -12.67 -16.86
CA HIS A 68 -0.56 -12.24 -16.50
C HIS A 68 -0.61 -10.70 -16.41
N ILE A 69 -1.79 -10.16 -16.67
CA ILE A 69 -2.11 -8.74 -16.47
C ILE A 69 -3.22 -8.66 -15.43
N ASN A 70 -2.98 -7.86 -14.37
CA ASN A 70 -3.91 -7.72 -13.27
C ASN A 70 -4.66 -6.39 -13.34
N GLY A 71 -5.95 -6.43 -13.09
CA GLY A 71 -6.81 -5.24 -13.08
C GLY A 71 -7.90 -5.25 -14.14
N PRO A 72 -8.65 -4.14 -14.26
CA PRO A 72 -8.41 -2.85 -13.59
C PRO A 72 -8.96 -2.79 -12.16
N PHE A 73 -8.62 -1.72 -11.43
CA PHE A 73 -9.16 -1.32 -10.12
C PHE A 73 -8.87 -2.26 -8.94
N THR A 74 -8.29 -3.41 -9.17
CA THR A 74 -7.88 -4.38 -8.15
C THR A 74 -6.70 -5.20 -8.66
N PRO A 75 -5.71 -5.56 -7.82
CA PRO A 75 -4.64 -6.48 -8.22
C PRO A 75 -5.10 -7.94 -8.24
N ASP A 76 -6.30 -8.25 -7.72
CA ASP A 76 -6.80 -9.63 -7.59
C ASP A 76 -7.39 -10.17 -8.89
N LEU A 77 -7.82 -9.29 -9.81
CA LEU A 77 -8.33 -9.69 -11.11
C LEU A 77 -7.16 -9.99 -12.04
N SER A 78 -6.83 -11.26 -12.21
CA SER A 78 -5.70 -11.74 -13.00
C SER A 78 -6.17 -12.38 -14.31
N THR A 79 -5.66 -11.89 -15.43
CA THR A 79 -5.98 -12.37 -16.76
C THR A 79 -4.71 -12.84 -17.47
N PRO A 80 -4.64 -14.09 -17.98
CA PRO A 80 -3.53 -14.53 -18.80
C PRO A 80 -3.34 -13.64 -20.04
N LEU A 81 -2.08 -13.37 -20.41
CA LEU A 81 -1.77 -12.51 -21.57
C LEU A 81 -2.42 -13.01 -22.87
N SER A 82 -2.49 -14.33 -23.05
CA SER A 82 -3.14 -14.97 -24.20
C SER A 82 -4.64 -14.67 -24.33
N GLN A 83 -5.30 -14.36 -23.21
CA GLN A 83 -6.75 -14.06 -23.14
C GLN A 83 -7.03 -12.56 -22.99
N PHE A 84 -6.02 -11.74 -22.71
CA PHE A 84 -6.23 -10.34 -22.30
C PHE A 84 -6.88 -9.50 -23.41
N LYS A 85 -6.49 -9.69 -24.67
CA LYS A 85 -7.12 -9.04 -25.82
C LYS A 85 -8.63 -9.28 -25.90
N GLN A 86 -9.05 -10.52 -25.75
CA GLN A 86 -10.46 -10.90 -25.75
C GLN A 86 -11.19 -10.27 -24.57
N THR A 87 -10.58 -10.31 -23.38
CA THR A 87 -11.16 -9.72 -22.15
C THR A 87 -11.36 -8.22 -22.30
N VAL A 88 -10.38 -7.49 -22.87
CA VAL A 88 -10.51 -6.04 -23.14
C VAL A 88 -11.73 -5.75 -24.03
N GLN A 89 -11.93 -6.55 -25.09
CA GLN A 89 -13.05 -6.41 -26.01
C GLN A 89 -14.40 -6.74 -25.36
N GLU A 90 -14.50 -7.83 -24.62
CA GLU A 90 -15.71 -8.27 -23.94
C GLU A 90 -16.16 -7.32 -22.83
N GLN A 91 -15.21 -6.74 -22.12
CA GLN A 91 -15.46 -5.80 -21.02
C GLN A 91 -15.60 -4.35 -21.51
N ASN A 92 -15.40 -4.07 -22.79
CA ASN A 92 -15.37 -2.73 -23.37
C ASN A 92 -14.37 -1.81 -22.66
N TRP A 93 -13.22 -2.32 -22.26
CA TRP A 93 -12.17 -1.50 -21.69
C TRP A 93 -11.47 -0.67 -22.78
N PRO A 94 -10.90 0.52 -22.44
CA PRO A 94 -10.15 1.33 -23.39
C PRO A 94 -8.98 0.53 -23.99
N ASP A 95 -8.97 0.40 -25.31
CA ASP A 95 -7.88 -0.27 -26.03
C ASP A 95 -6.65 0.65 -26.16
N LYS A 96 -6.87 1.95 -26.43
CA LYS A 96 -5.77 2.91 -26.53
C LYS A 96 -5.06 3.04 -25.19
N LEU A 97 -3.76 2.72 -25.19
CA LEU A 97 -2.91 2.92 -24.03
C LEU A 97 -2.43 4.38 -23.97
N SER A 98 -2.73 5.09 -22.89
CA SER A 98 -2.31 6.48 -22.70
C SER A 98 -0.88 6.58 -22.21
N ALA A 99 -0.48 5.73 -21.30
CA ALA A 99 0.88 5.73 -20.74
C ALA A 99 1.30 4.33 -20.24
N GLY A 100 2.56 4.02 -20.42
CA GLY A 100 3.23 2.91 -19.76
C GLY A 100 4.25 3.40 -18.72
N LEU A 101 4.20 2.85 -17.51
CA LEU A 101 5.06 3.28 -16.42
C LEU A 101 5.77 2.06 -15.81
N ILE A 102 7.09 2.06 -15.85
CA ILE A 102 7.91 0.97 -15.30
C ILE A 102 8.70 1.41 -14.09
N GLY A 103 9.05 0.45 -13.22
CA GLY A 103 9.96 0.66 -12.09
C GLY A 103 9.24 0.85 -10.76
N SER A 104 9.55 1.91 -10.02
CA SER A 104 9.24 2.14 -8.61
C SER A 104 9.97 1.17 -7.66
N CYS A 105 9.48 0.94 -6.44
CA CYS A 105 10.12 0.02 -5.49
C CYS A 105 9.89 -1.47 -5.82
N THR A 106 9.01 -1.78 -6.76
CA THR A 106 8.52 -3.16 -6.98
C THR A 106 9.32 -3.90 -8.04
N ASN A 107 9.41 -3.34 -9.25
CA ASN A 107 10.02 -3.97 -10.43
C ASN A 107 11.04 -3.01 -11.05
N SER A 108 12.15 -2.79 -10.38
CA SER A 108 13.19 -1.83 -10.77
C SER A 108 14.58 -2.22 -10.28
N SER A 109 14.81 -3.52 -10.13
CA SER A 109 16.14 -4.06 -9.92
C SER A 109 17.04 -3.75 -11.12
N TYR A 110 18.33 -3.90 -10.97
CA TYR A 110 19.26 -3.75 -12.08
C TYR A 110 18.93 -4.73 -13.21
N GLU A 111 18.53 -5.95 -12.87
CA GLU A 111 18.10 -6.97 -13.83
C GLU A 111 16.82 -6.56 -14.57
N ASP A 112 15.78 -6.09 -13.86
CA ASP A 112 14.55 -5.62 -14.50
C ASP A 112 14.82 -4.50 -15.51
N MET A 113 15.65 -3.52 -15.11
CA MET A 113 15.96 -2.36 -15.95
C MET A 113 16.82 -2.70 -17.16
N THR A 114 17.83 -3.58 -17.00
CA THR A 114 18.66 -4.00 -18.14
C THR A 114 17.91 -4.92 -19.10
N ARG A 115 16.98 -5.71 -18.61
CA ARG A 115 16.08 -6.55 -19.42
C ARG A 115 15.19 -5.69 -20.34
N VAL A 116 14.56 -4.67 -19.77
CA VAL A 116 13.75 -3.70 -20.54
C VAL A 116 14.62 -2.86 -21.48
N GLU A 117 15.80 -2.45 -21.03
CA GLU A 117 16.72 -1.67 -21.85
C GLU A 117 17.08 -2.41 -23.14
N GLY A 118 17.35 -3.72 -23.06
CA GLY A 118 17.60 -4.55 -24.23
C GLY A 118 16.43 -4.51 -25.22
N MET A 119 15.19 -4.62 -24.76
CA MET A 119 14.00 -4.50 -25.59
C MET A 119 13.86 -3.13 -26.26
N VAL A 120 14.10 -2.06 -25.49
CA VAL A 120 14.03 -0.68 -25.99
C VAL A 120 15.08 -0.44 -27.05
N ARG A 121 16.29 -0.95 -26.87
CA ARG A 121 17.39 -0.85 -27.85
C ARG A 121 17.02 -1.55 -29.16
N GLU A 122 16.52 -2.78 -29.11
CA GLU A 122 16.06 -3.50 -30.29
C GLU A 122 14.98 -2.70 -31.06
N ALA A 123 14.04 -2.10 -30.34
CA ALA A 123 12.98 -1.31 -30.94
C ALA A 123 13.51 -0.02 -31.59
N ILE A 124 14.46 0.68 -30.96
CA ILE A 124 15.10 1.87 -31.53
C ILE A 124 15.89 1.50 -32.79
N GLU A 125 16.65 0.41 -32.77
CA GLU A 125 17.39 -0.10 -33.93
C GLU A 125 16.46 -0.46 -35.09
N ALA A 126 15.23 -0.91 -34.81
CA ALA A 126 14.19 -1.13 -35.81
C ALA A 126 13.50 0.16 -36.28
N GLY A 127 13.87 1.33 -35.74
CA GLY A 127 13.30 2.63 -36.05
C GLY A 127 11.96 2.92 -35.34
N LEU A 128 11.62 2.13 -34.30
CA LEU A 128 10.38 2.32 -33.55
C LEU A 128 10.57 3.33 -32.42
N LYS A 129 9.46 3.95 -32.03
CA LYS A 129 9.33 4.80 -30.82
C LYS A 129 8.08 4.37 -30.06
N PRO A 130 8.04 4.59 -28.75
CA PRO A 130 6.82 4.37 -27.98
C PRO A 130 5.64 5.12 -28.61
N ALA A 131 4.52 4.44 -28.80
CA ALA A 131 3.29 5.05 -29.30
C ALA A 131 2.44 5.68 -28.19
N SER A 132 2.81 5.42 -26.94
CA SER A 132 2.23 6.02 -25.72
C SER A 132 3.32 6.68 -24.88
N ASP A 133 2.95 7.55 -23.94
CA ASP A 133 3.89 8.13 -23.01
C ASP A 133 4.62 7.01 -22.22
N PHE A 134 5.94 7.12 -22.14
CA PHE A 134 6.79 6.13 -21.47
C PHE A 134 7.52 6.74 -20.27
N TYR A 135 7.26 6.23 -19.08
CA TYR A 135 7.87 6.69 -17.83
C TYR A 135 8.68 5.59 -17.16
N VAL A 136 9.88 5.96 -16.69
CA VAL A 136 10.82 5.03 -16.05
C VAL A 136 11.19 5.57 -14.67
N THR A 137 10.96 4.78 -13.62
CA THR A 137 11.33 5.16 -12.24
C THR A 137 12.34 4.17 -11.68
N PRO A 138 13.64 4.52 -11.56
CA PRO A 138 14.63 3.67 -10.89
C PRO A 138 14.23 3.39 -9.43
N GLY A 139 14.58 2.21 -8.91
CA GLY A 139 14.13 1.77 -7.59
C GLY A 139 14.85 2.40 -6.40
N SER A 140 16.05 2.92 -6.62
CA SER A 140 16.87 3.58 -5.60
C SER A 140 17.92 4.47 -6.26
N ASP A 141 18.54 5.35 -5.48
CA ASP A 141 19.67 6.16 -5.97
C ASP A 141 20.85 5.28 -6.39
N GLN A 142 21.10 4.19 -5.68
CA GLN A 142 22.13 3.21 -6.06
C GLN A 142 21.86 2.62 -7.45
N ILE A 143 20.64 2.16 -7.69
CA ILE A 143 20.25 1.62 -9.00
C ILE A 143 20.32 2.70 -10.07
N ARG A 144 19.79 3.91 -9.80
CA ARG A 144 19.82 5.04 -10.76
C ARG A 144 21.25 5.38 -11.19
N GLU A 145 22.17 5.55 -10.23
CA GLU A 145 23.55 5.94 -10.55
C GLU A 145 24.29 4.81 -11.26
N THR A 146 24.00 3.55 -10.91
CA THR A 146 24.55 2.39 -11.62
C THR A 146 24.06 2.32 -13.06
N LEU A 147 22.74 2.47 -13.28
CA LEU A 147 22.15 2.51 -14.63
C LEU A 147 22.63 3.71 -15.45
N ARG A 148 22.87 4.87 -14.80
CA ARG A 148 23.43 6.05 -15.45
C ARG A 148 24.87 5.79 -15.93
N ARG A 149 25.71 5.16 -15.08
CA ARG A 149 27.08 4.78 -15.44
C ARG A 149 27.12 3.79 -16.62
N ASP A 150 26.24 2.80 -16.57
CA ASP A 150 26.27 1.65 -17.50
C ASP A 150 25.48 1.90 -18.80
N GLY A 151 24.73 3.01 -18.89
CA GLY A 151 24.07 3.49 -20.11
C GLY A 151 22.54 3.30 -20.23
N PRO A 152 21.87 2.37 -19.51
CA PRO A 152 20.44 2.12 -19.71
C PRO A 152 19.54 3.37 -19.59
N LEU A 153 19.87 4.35 -18.74
CA LEU A 153 19.07 5.57 -18.64
C LEU A 153 19.13 6.43 -19.90
N ASP A 154 20.22 6.39 -20.62
CA ASP A 154 20.35 7.15 -21.88
C ASP A 154 19.58 6.47 -23.00
N THR A 155 19.57 5.14 -23.07
CA THR A 155 18.71 4.37 -23.98
C THR A 155 17.23 4.69 -23.77
N PHE A 156 16.74 4.76 -22.53
CA PHE A 156 15.36 5.14 -22.25
C PHE A 156 15.01 6.55 -22.72
N LYS A 157 15.91 7.52 -22.52
CA LYS A 157 15.73 8.90 -23.00
C LYS A 157 15.76 8.99 -24.51
N GLU A 158 16.66 8.26 -25.18
CA GLU A 158 16.75 8.18 -26.63
C GLU A 158 15.44 7.68 -27.27
N ALA A 159 14.79 6.70 -26.62
CA ALA A 159 13.45 6.25 -27.03
C ALA A 159 12.36 7.31 -26.85
N GLY A 160 12.63 8.43 -26.17
CA GLY A 160 11.64 9.44 -25.79
C GLY A 160 11.01 9.19 -24.42
N GLY A 161 11.52 8.24 -23.64
CA GLY A 161 11.06 7.96 -22.29
C GLY A 161 11.47 9.04 -21.27
N THR A 162 10.61 9.29 -20.32
CA THR A 162 10.84 10.24 -19.21
C THR A 162 11.33 9.48 -17.97
N VAL A 163 12.58 9.72 -17.56
CA VAL A 163 13.14 9.16 -16.32
C VAL A 163 12.71 10.03 -15.14
N LEU A 164 11.94 9.44 -14.24
CA LEU A 164 11.42 10.10 -13.04
C LEU A 164 12.41 10.01 -11.86
N SER A 165 12.17 10.83 -10.84
CA SER A 165 12.90 10.76 -9.58
C SER A 165 12.61 9.45 -8.84
N ASN A 166 13.55 9.00 -8.00
CA ASN A 166 13.41 7.79 -7.16
C ASN A 166 12.43 8.04 -6.02
N ALA A 167 11.17 8.21 -6.35
CA ALA A 167 10.08 8.47 -5.42
C ALA A 167 8.84 7.74 -5.88
N CYS A 168 7.86 7.60 -4.99
CA CYS A 168 6.62 6.92 -5.34
C CYS A 168 5.86 7.61 -6.49
N GLY A 169 5.91 8.95 -6.59
CA GLY A 169 5.36 9.71 -7.72
C GLY A 169 4.00 9.19 -8.23
N PRO A 170 3.92 8.74 -9.49
CA PRO A 170 2.69 8.21 -10.07
C PRO A 170 2.11 7.01 -9.30
N CYS A 171 2.93 6.19 -8.66
CA CYS A 171 2.47 5.03 -7.89
C CYS A 171 1.57 5.41 -6.71
N ILE A 172 1.64 6.64 -6.21
CA ILE A 172 0.89 7.12 -5.04
C ILE A 172 0.01 8.36 -5.35
N GLY A 173 -0.24 8.64 -6.63
CA GLY A 173 -1.08 9.76 -7.02
C GLY A 173 -0.40 11.13 -7.01
N GLN A 174 0.92 11.18 -6.94
CA GLN A 174 1.73 12.39 -7.13
C GLN A 174 2.20 12.48 -8.58
N TRP A 175 1.24 12.53 -9.48
CA TRP A 175 1.48 12.57 -10.92
C TRP A 175 0.57 13.60 -11.59
N LYS A 176 1.18 14.54 -12.29
CA LYS A 176 0.49 15.46 -13.17
C LYS A 176 0.66 14.95 -14.61
N ARG A 177 -0.42 14.49 -15.19
CA ARG A 177 -0.45 14.05 -16.60
C ARG A 177 -0.35 15.24 -17.54
N HIS A 178 0.26 15.02 -18.71
CA HIS A 178 0.42 16.03 -19.76
C HIS A 178 -0.21 15.59 -21.10
N ASP A 179 -0.85 14.41 -21.13
CA ASP A 179 -1.46 13.79 -22.30
C ASP A 179 -2.88 14.30 -22.60
N GLY A 180 -3.36 15.31 -21.89
CA GLY A 180 -4.66 15.94 -22.11
C GLY A 180 -5.87 15.14 -21.63
N VAL A 181 -5.67 14.03 -20.91
CA VAL A 181 -6.78 13.25 -20.34
C VAL A 181 -7.45 14.04 -19.22
N GLU A 182 -8.73 14.36 -19.41
CA GLU A 182 -9.53 15.08 -18.41
C GLU A 182 -10.07 14.12 -17.34
N LYS A 183 -10.28 14.65 -16.13
CA LYS A 183 -10.89 13.90 -15.03
C LYS A 183 -12.33 13.49 -15.40
N GLY A 184 -12.66 12.21 -15.21
CA GLY A 184 -13.94 11.63 -15.60
C GLY A 184 -13.94 11.01 -17.00
N THR A 185 -12.81 11.08 -17.73
CA THR A 185 -12.67 10.43 -19.04
C THR A 185 -12.08 9.03 -18.87
N PRO A 186 -12.78 7.96 -19.32
CA PRO A 186 -12.23 6.61 -19.32
C PRO A 186 -10.97 6.53 -20.17
N ASN A 187 -9.92 5.96 -19.60
CA ASN A 187 -8.63 5.76 -20.28
C ASN A 187 -7.87 4.59 -19.64
N ALA A 188 -6.89 4.04 -20.34
CA ALA A 188 -6.05 2.96 -19.88
C ALA A 188 -4.61 3.41 -19.66
N ILE A 189 -4.02 2.99 -18.57
CA ILE A 189 -2.58 3.01 -18.32
C ILE A 189 -2.10 1.61 -17.93
N LEU A 190 -0.85 1.30 -18.19
CA LEU A 190 -0.24 0.05 -17.82
C LEU A 190 1.00 0.32 -16.95
N THR A 191 1.11 -0.34 -15.80
CA THR A 191 2.20 -0.08 -14.87
C THR A 191 2.83 -1.36 -14.36
N SER A 192 4.11 -1.34 -14.05
CA SER A 192 4.78 -2.41 -13.32
C SER A 192 4.78 -2.17 -11.81
N TYR A 193 3.79 -1.44 -11.32
CA TYR A 193 3.63 -1.10 -9.89
C TYR A 193 2.95 -2.25 -9.13
N ASN A 194 2.56 -1.98 -7.89
CA ASN A 194 2.00 -3.00 -7.00
C ASN A 194 0.54 -2.74 -6.59
N ARG A 195 -0.08 -1.65 -7.07
CA ARG A 195 -1.46 -1.28 -6.78
C ARG A 195 -2.09 -0.52 -7.94
N ASN A 196 -3.37 -0.79 -8.16
CA ASN A 196 -4.15 -0.20 -9.24
C ASN A 196 -5.57 0.16 -8.81
N PHE A 197 -5.79 0.47 -7.53
CA PHE A 197 -7.09 0.89 -7.03
C PHE A 197 -7.59 2.14 -7.75
N ARG A 198 -8.90 2.32 -7.78
CA ARG A 198 -9.57 3.43 -8.47
C ARG A 198 -9.01 4.79 -8.03
N GLY A 199 -8.63 5.62 -9.00
CA GLY A 199 -8.06 6.95 -8.76
C GLY A 199 -6.65 6.96 -8.16
N ARG A 200 -5.99 5.81 -8.06
CA ARG A 200 -4.70 5.64 -7.36
C ARG A 200 -3.57 6.46 -7.95
N ASN A 201 -3.47 6.55 -9.27
CA ASN A 201 -2.27 7.05 -9.94
C ASN A 201 -2.33 8.54 -10.26
N ASP A 202 -3.48 9.03 -10.73
CA ASP A 202 -3.68 10.40 -11.23
C ASP A 202 -4.88 11.13 -10.59
N GLY A 203 -5.58 10.46 -9.68
CA GLY A 203 -6.79 11.01 -9.05
C GLY A 203 -8.02 10.97 -9.95
N ASN A 204 -7.94 10.41 -11.17
CA ASN A 204 -9.08 10.18 -12.02
C ASN A 204 -9.70 8.81 -11.74
N PRO A 205 -10.96 8.72 -11.26
CA PRO A 205 -11.60 7.45 -10.93
C PRO A 205 -11.85 6.56 -12.15
N ASP A 206 -11.80 7.14 -13.38
CA ASP A 206 -12.06 6.44 -14.63
C ASP A 206 -10.77 6.04 -15.36
N THR A 207 -9.60 6.27 -14.76
CA THR A 207 -8.33 5.72 -15.23
C THR A 207 -8.25 4.26 -14.83
N MET A 208 -8.27 3.38 -15.82
CA MET A 208 -8.07 1.95 -15.68
C MET A 208 -6.57 1.66 -15.68
N ASN A 209 -6.02 1.40 -14.49
CA ASN A 209 -4.64 0.97 -14.37
C ASN A 209 -4.57 -0.55 -14.33
N PHE A 210 -3.78 -1.12 -15.23
CA PHE A 210 -3.44 -2.53 -15.30
C PHE A 210 -2.01 -2.74 -14.80
N LEU A 211 -1.77 -3.86 -14.12
CA LEU A 211 -0.46 -4.23 -13.59
C LEU A 211 0.13 -5.37 -14.41
N ALA A 212 1.36 -5.21 -14.88
CA ALA A 212 2.10 -6.26 -15.58
C ALA A 212 3.60 -6.16 -15.28
N SER A 213 4.39 -7.10 -15.80
CA SER A 213 5.85 -7.01 -15.71
C SER A 213 6.38 -5.82 -16.51
N PRO A 214 7.57 -5.29 -16.18
CA PRO A 214 8.18 -4.18 -16.92
C PRO A 214 8.28 -4.45 -18.42
N GLU A 215 8.53 -5.70 -18.82
CA GLU A 215 8.66 -6.12 -20.20
C GLU A 215 7.33 -5.99 -20.97
N ILE A 216 6.24 -6.48 -20.36
CA ILE A 216 4.90 -6.39 -20.96
C ILE A 216 4.46 -4.93 -21.05
N VAL A 217 4.68 -4.15 -19.99
CA VAL A 217 4.40 -2.71 -20.00
C VAL A 217 5.13 -2.02 -21.13
N THR A 218 6.43 -2.30 -21.31
CA THR A 218 7.25 -1.68 -22.36
C THR A 218 6.75 -2.06 -23.74
N ALA A 219 6.53 -3.35 -24.00
CA ALA A 219 6.07 -3.81 -25.32
C ALA A 219 4.73 -3.19 -25.72
N MET A 220 3.75 -3.18 -24.80
CA MET A 220 2.44 -2.54 -25.05
C MET A 220 2.54 -1.01 -25.17
N THR A 221 3.51 -0.37 -24.50
CA THR A 221 3.76 1.07 -24.66
C THR A 221 4.28 1.41 -26.05
N PHE A 222 5.16 0.57 -26.61
CA PHE A 222 5.58 0.72 -28.00
C PHE A 222 4.44 0.47 -29.00
N ALA A 223 3.56 -0.48 -28.70
CA ALA A 223 2.37 -0.75 -29.51
C ALA A 223 1.27 0.32 -29.40
N GLY A 224 1.17 1.01 -28.26
CA GLY A 224 0.15 2.04 -27.99
C GLY A 224 -1.25 1.47 -27.72
N THR A 225 -1.35 0.18 -27.46
CA THR A 225 -2.63 -0.53 -27.26
C THR A 225 -2.53 -1.59 -26.18
N THR A 226 -3.61 -1.79 -25.43
CA THR A 226 -3.75 -2.83 -24.43
C THR A 226 -3.99 -4.23 -25.01
N THR A 227 -4.30 -4.32 -26.31
CA THR A 227 -4.60 -5.58 -27.00
C THR A 227 -3.42 -6.22 -27.72
N PHE A 228 -2.22 -5.63 -27.61
CA PHE A 228 -0.99 -6.18 -28.17
C PHE A 228 -0.42 -7.31 -27.29
N ASN A 229 -0.18 -8.47 -27.93
CA ASN A 229 0.51 -9.58 -27.26
C ASN A 229 1.95 -9.71 -27.81
N PRO A 230 2.99 -9.31 -27.04
CA PRO A 230 4.36 -9.31 -27.51
C PRO A 230 4.93 -10.70 -27.82
N ILE A 231 4.26 -11.77 -27.38
CA ILE A 231 4.68 -13.16 -27.68
C ILE A 231 4.26 -13.57 -29.08
N THR A 232 3.08 -13.12 -29.56
CA THR A 232 2.48 -13.54 -30.84
C THR A 232 2.45 -12.49 -31.90
N ASP A 233 2.35 -11.22 -31.51
CA ASP A 233 2.11 -10.10 -32.41
C ASP A 233 3.43 -9.44 -32.87
N SER A 234 3.36 -8.65 -33.92
CA SER A 234 4.45 -7.85 -34.47
C SER A 234 4.05 -6.41 -34.65
N LEU A 235 5.02 -5.50 -34.70
CA LEU A 235 4.84 -4.08 -34.96
C LEU A 235 5.37 -3.71 -36.34
N PRO A 236 4.64 -2.90 -37.15
CA PRO A 236 5.17 -2.42 -38.40
C PRO A 236 6.28 -1.38 -38.17
N THR A 237 7.42 -1.56 -38.81
CA THR A 237 8.52 -0.59 -38.74
C THR A 237 8.39 0.48 -39.83
N PRO A 238 9.04 1.65 -39.68
CA PRO A 238 9.10 2.66 -40.75
C PRO A 238 9.71 2.16 -42.07
N SER A 239 10.52 1.10 -42.00
CA SER A 239 11.08 0.46 -43.21
C SER A 239 10.12 -0.51 -43.90
N GLY A 240 8.91 -0.71 -43.38
CA GLY A 240 7.92 -1.65 -43.89
C GLY A 240 8.14 -3.11 -43.52
N LYS A 241 9.08 -3.38 -42.59
CA LYS A 241 9.30 -4.72 -42.07
C LYS A 241 8.50 -4.91 -40.75
N GLU A 242 8.16 -6.16 -40.48
CA GLU A 242 7.57 -6.54 -39.21
C GLU A 242 8.68 -6.70 -38.16
N PHE A 243 8.46 -6.09 -37.00
CA PHE A 243 9.31 -6.20 -35.82
C PHE A 243 8.59 -7.02 -34.76
N ARG A 244 9.30 -7.93 -34.13
CA ARG A 244 8.84 -8.68 -32.97
C ARG A 244 9.90 -8.62 -31.88
N PHE A 245 9.48 -8.32 -30.66
CA PHE A 245 10.37 -8.35 -29.51
C PHE A 245 10.96 -9.74 -29.32
N THR A 246 12.27 -9.83 -29.08
CA THR A 246 12.90 -11.08 -28.64
C THR A 246 12.65 -11.30 -27.16
N PRO A 247 12.62 -12.56 -26.66
CA PRO A 247 12.52 -12.83 -25.23
C PRO A 247 13.65 -12.09 -24.49
N PRO A 248 13.33 -11.20 -23.55
CA PRO A 248 14.34 -10.32 -22.94
C PRO A 248 15.24 -11.06 -21.98
N SER A 249 16.52 -10.71 -21.98
CA SER A 249 17.51 -11.12 -20.99
C SER A 249 18.03 -9.91 -20.25
N GLY A 250 18.30 -10.05 -18.92
CA GLY A 250 18.86 -9.00 -18.09
C GLY A 250 20.16 -9.43 -17.42
N LEU A 251 20.83 -8.47 -16.80
CA LEU A 251 22.03 -8.70 -16.01
C LEU A 251 21.66 -8.73 -14.53
N GLU A 252 21.86 -9.88 -13.87
CA GLU A 252 21.59 -10.04 -12.42
C GLU A 252 22.33 -8.98 -11.59
N ILE A 253 23.59 -8.74 -11.93
CA ILE A 253 24.46 -7.73 -11.34
C ILE A 253 25.24 -7.01 -12.43
N PRO A 254 25.67 -5.75 -12.21
CA PRO A 254 26.52 -5.03 -13.17
C PRO A 254 27.91 -5.66 -13.27
N ALA A 255 28.59 -5.42 -14.40
CA ALA A 255 29.95 -5.88 -14.63
C ALA A 255 30.97 -5.27 -13.64
N GLN A 256 30.74 -4.05 -13.20
CA GLN A 256 31.44 -3.40 -12.09
C GLN A 256 30.49 -3.35 -10.87
N PRO A 257 30.99 -3.34 -9.63
CA PRO A 257 30.14 -3.21 -8.45
C PRO A 257 29.15 -2.04 -8.56
N PHE A 258 28.02 -2.17 -7.85
CA PHE A 258 27.04 -1.09 -7.82
C PHE A 258 27.65 0.22 -7.37
N GLU A 259 27.17 1.33 -7.94
CA GLU A 259 27.59 2.65 -7.50
C GLU A 259 27.19 2.89 -6.04
N ILE A 260 28.06 3.57 -5.32
CA ILE A 260 27.73 4.07 -3.98
C ILE A 260 27.24 5.50 -4.17
N ALA A 261 25.94 5.73 -4.05
CA ALA A 261 25.32 7.06 -4.19
C ALA A 261 25.70 8.00 -3.01
N ARG A 262 26.99 8.21 -2.76
CA ARG A 262 27.51 8.98 -1.61
C ARG A 262 27.05 10.43 -1.60
N GLU A 263 26.89 11.04 -2.77
CA GLU A 263 26.42 12.42 -2.89
C GLU A 263 24.99 12.61 -2.39
N GLN A 264 24.21 11.55 -2.39
CA GLN A 264 22.83 11.53 -1.90
C GLN A 264 22.73 11.25 -0.40
N PHE A 265 23.78 10.61 0.18
CA PHE A 265 23.83 10.31 1.60
C PHE A 265 24.45 11.48 2.38
N ARG A 266 23.68 12.09 3.25
CA ARG A 266 24.14 13.12 4.18
C ARG A 266 24.09 12.57 5.60
N PRO A 267 25.24 12.13 6.15
CA PRO A 267 25.28 11.69 7.55
C PRO A 267 24.98 12.85 8.47
N LEU A 268 24.46 12.56 9.66
CA LEU A 268 24.33 13.56 10.70
C LEU A 268 25.71 14.11 11.03
N SER A 269 25.86 15.42 10.90
CA SER A 269 27.15 16.12 11.12
C SER A 269 27.34 16.58 12.57
N GLN A 270 26.29 16.50 13.38
CA GLN A 270 26.26 17.01 14.76
C GLN A 270 25.65 15.97 15.71
N ALA A 271 26.10 16.03 16.97
CA ALA A 271 25.45 15.29 18.04
C ALA A 271 24.00 15.78 18.23
N PRO A 272 23.07 14.94 18.72
CA PRO A 272 21.72 15.36 19.04
C PRO A 272 21.75 16.54 20.03
N ASP A 273 21.04 17.61 19.71
CA ASP A 273 20.88 18.78 20.58
C ASP A 273 19.43 18.87 21.07
N PRO A 274 19.15 18.50 22.33
CA PRO A 274 17.80 18.51 22.87
C PRO A 274 17.26 19.93 23.13
N SER A 275 18.10 20.98 22.99
CA SER A 275 17.68 22.37 23.14
C SER A 275 17.08 22.96 21.87
N VAL A 276 17.15 22.24 20.73
CA VAL A 276 16.58 22.73 19.48
C VAL A 276 15.07 22.52 19.46
N ASP A 277 14.34 23.62 19.44
CA ASP A 277 12.89 23.60 19.29
C ASP A 277 12.48 23.45 17.82
N VAL A 278 11.38 22.71 17.61
CA VAL A 278 10.75 22.58 16.30
C VAL A 278 9.83 23.79 16.07
N ALA A 279 10.34 24.80 15.36
CA ALA A 279 9.58 26.00 15.03
C ALA A 279 8.63 25.72 13.84
N ILE A 280 7.31 25.77 14.10
CA ILE A 280 6.27 25.70 13.08
C ILE A 280 5.46 26.98 13.11
N SER A 281 5.22 27.60 11.95
CA SER A 281 4.33 28.77 11.87
C SER A 281 2.92 28.38 12.32
N PRO A 282 2.29 29.18 13.22
CA PRO A 282 0.90 28.94 13.63
C PRO A 282 -0.11 28.96 12.45
N SER A 283 0.24 29.62 11.35
CA SER A 283 -0.57 29.68 10.14
C SER A 283 -0.23 28.61 9.10
N SER A 284 0.63 27.66 9.46
CA SER A 284 0.98 26.59 8.53
C SER A 284 -0.21 25.66 8.30
N GLU A 285 -0.58 25.46 7.02
CA GLU A 285 -1.58 24.46 6.64
C GLU A 285 -1.00 23.06 6.45
N ARG A 286 0.34 22.95 6.36
CA ARG A 286 1.04 21.70 6.02
C ARG A 286 1.69 21.01 7.20
N LEU A 287 2.04 21.76 8.23
CA LEU A 287 2.74 21.30 9.41
C LEU A 287 2.01 21.71 10.67
N ALA A 288 1.88 20.81 11.62
CA ALA A 288 1.42 21.08 12.98
C ALA A 288 2.22 20.21 13.95
N LEU A 289 2.46 20.71 15.16
CA LEU A 289 3.01 19.86 16.21
C LEU A 289 2.01 18.75 16.54
N LEU A 290 2.51 17.54 16.70
CA LEU A 290 1.69 16.42 17.14
C LEU A 290 1.57 16.48 18.66
N GLU A 291 0.37 16.74 19.15
CA GLU A 291 0.06 16.65 20.57
C GLU A 291 -0.04 15.19 21.02
N PRO A 292 0.49 14.84 22.21
CA PRO A 292 0.35 13.51 22.76
C PRO A 292 -1.12 13.13 22.95
N PHE A 293 -1.48 11.91 22.60
CA PHE A 293 -2.82 11.41 22.88
C PHE A 293 -3.01 11.09 24.36
N ASP A 294 -4.23 11.27 24.86
CA ASP A 294 -4.57 10.89 26.23
C ASP A 294 -4.31 9.38 26.48
N PRO A 295 -3.79 9.04 27.66
CA PRO A 295 -3.68 7.64 28.09
C PRO A 295 -5.05 6.94 28.07
N PHE A 296 -5.01 5.61 28.02
CA PHE A 296 -6.22 4.81 28.15
C PHE A 296 -6.84 5.02 29.54
N PRO A 297 -8.17 5.11 29.66
CA PRO A 297 -8.83 5.22 30.97
C PRO A 297 -8.47 4.05 31.89
N THR A 298 -8.59 4.26 33.22
CA THR A 298 -8.33 3.25 34.23
C THR A 298 -9.49 2.28 34.46
N SER A 299 -10.37 2.15 33.47
CA SER A 299 -11.53 1.27 33.48
C SER A 299 -11.90 0.87 32.06
N ASP A 300 -12.82 -0.05 31.94
CA ASP A 300 -13.46 -0.37 30.68
C ASP A 300 -14.12 0.88 30.04
N LEU A 301 -14.16 0.91 28.71
CA LEU A 301 -14.77 1.99 27.96
C LEU A 301 -16.30 1.88 28.04
N SER A 302 -16.97 2.99 28.21
CA SER A 302 -18.43 3.09 28.22
C SER A 302 -18.91 4.27 27.37
N GLY A 303 -20.14 4.19 26.90
CA GLY A 303 -20.75 5.27 26.12
C GLY A 303 -20.13 5.53 24.75
N LEU A 304 -19.36 4.58 24.21
CA LEU A 304 -18.89 4.69 22.82
C LEU A 304 -20.12 4.64 21.89
N ARG A 305 -20.02 5.34 20.75
CA ARG A 305 -21.03 5.26 19.70
C ARG A 305 -20.44 4.66 18.43
N VAL A 306 -21.23 3.84 17.75
CA VAL A 306 -20.88 3.38 16.40
C VAL A 306 -21.03 4.57 15.46
N LEU A 307 -19.90 5.14 15.00
CA LEU A 307 -19.89 6.29 14.08
C LEU A 307 -20.44 5.91 12.72
N VAL A 308 -19.98 4.79 12.21
CA VAL A 308 -20.38 4.23 10.91
C VAL A 308 -20.14 2.73 10.89
N LYS A 309 -21.03 2.02 10.20
CA LYS A 309 -20.85 0.64 9.77
C LYS A 309 -20.51 0.66 8.29
N VAL A 310 -19.35 0.15 7.92
CA VAL A 310 -18.87 0.16 6.52
C VAL A 310 -18.98 -1.22 5.90
N THR A 311 -19.31 -1.25 4.61
CA THR A 311 -19.40 -2.49 3.82
C THR A 311 -18.35 -2.54 2.72
N GLY A 312 -18.02 -3.74 2.25
CA GLY A 312 -17.08 -4.00 1.20
C GLY A 312 -15.62 -3.77 1.62
N LYS A 313 -14.75 -3.64 0.63
CA LYS A 313 -13.32 -3.43 0.86
C LYS A 313 -13.05 -2.03 1.43
N CYS A 314 -12.63 -1.97 2.69
CA CYS A 314 -12.18 -0.74 3.34
C CYS A 314 -10.65 -0.71 3.41
N THR A 315 -10.02 -0.24 2.34
CA THR A 315 -8.56 -0.18 2.21
C THR A 315 -7.96 1.01 2.96
N THR A 316 -6.64 1.05 3.09
CA THR A 316 -5.97 2.25 3.61
C THR A 316 -6.16 3.48 2.73
N ASP A 317 -6.42 3.30 1.43
CA ASP A 317 -6.85 4.40 0.54
C ASP A 317 -8.27 4.88 0.84
N THR A 318 -9.15 3.98 1.27
CA THR A 318 -10.50 4.33 1.75
C THR A 318 -10.45 5.11 3.06
N ILE A 319 -9.58 4.69 3.99
CA ILE A 319 -9.47 5.30 5.32
C ILE A 319 -8.71 6.63 5.28
N SER A 320 -7.64 6.70 4.47
CA SER A 320 -6.73 7.84 4.36
C SER A 320 -6.21 7.94 2.93
N ALA A 321 -6.97 8.53 2.03
CA ALA A 321 -6.60 8.66 0.63
C ALA A 321 -5.25 9.38 0.45
N ALA A 322 -4.51 8.99 -0.56
CA ALA A 322 -3.27 9.62 -0.99
C ALA A 322 -3.54 10.80 -1.96
N GLY A 323 -2.67 11.02 -2.92
CA GLY A 323 -2.81 12.07 -3.92
C GLY A 323 -2.76 13.47 -3.33
N PRO A 324 -3.74 14.34 -3.60
CA PRO A 324 -3.76 15.73 -3.13
C PRO A 324 -3.69 15.91 -1.62
N TRP A 325 -4.12 14.91 -0.84
CA TRP A 325 -4.10 14.92 0.62
C TRP A 325 -2.70 14.82 1.22
N LEU A 326 -1.74 14.28 0.48
CA LEU A 326 -0.37 14.09 0.96
C LEU A 326 0.34 15.41 1.32
N LYS A 327 -0.12 16.55 0.80
CA LYS A 327 0.37 17.87 1.20
C LYS A 327 0.14 18.18 2.69
N TYR A 328 -0.84 17.52 3.31
CA TYR A 328 -1.20 17.67 4.72
C TYR A 328 -0.61 16.59 5.63
N LYS A 329 0.30 15.74 5.11
CA LYS A 329 0.87 14.61 5.85
C LYS A 329 1.53 15.00 7.17
N GLY A 330 2.08 16.22 7.27
CA GLY A 330 2.65 16.79 8.49
C GLY A 330 1.65 17.60 9.34
N HIS A 331 0.36 17.64 8.99
CA HIS A 331 -0.67 18.43 9.69
C HIS A 331 -1.87 17.54 10.02
N LEU A 332 -1.83 16.88 11.19
CA LEU A 332 -2.83 15.88 11.56
C LEU A 332 -4.28 16.38 11.53
N PRO A 333 -4.60 17.61 12.04
CA PRO A 333 -5.96 18.15 11.89
C PRO A 333 -6.46 18.19 10.45
N ASN A 334 -5.67 18.77 9.52
CA ASN A 334 -6.11 18.93 8.13
C ASN A 334 -6.18 17.61 7.38
N ILE A 335 -5.23 16.70 7.58
CA ILE A 335 -5.30 15.39 6.91
C ILE A 335 -6.46 14.53 7.45
N SER A 336 -6.91 14.77 8.67
CA SER A 336 -8.02 14.03 9.28
C SER A 336 -9.38 14.31 8.62
N GLU A 337 -9.52 15.40 7.87
CA GLU A 337 -10.70 15.67 7.03
C GLU A 337 -10.86 14.67 5.86
N ASN A 338 -9.85 13.83 5.65
CA ASN A 338 -9.83 12.74 4.67
C ASN A 338 -10.29 11.38 5.26
N THR A 339 -10.63 11.33 6.55
CA THR A 339 -10.92 10.06 7.24
C THR A 339 -12.16 9.39 6.67
N LEU A 340 -12.00 8.16 6.12
CA LEU A 340 -13.08 7.34 5.57
C LEU A 340 -13.91 8.02 4.46
N ASN A 341 -13.34 8.99 3.75
CA ASN A 341 -14.06 9.82 2.79
C ASN A 341 -14.52 9.09 1.52
N THR A 342 -14.13 7.84 1.33
CA THR A 342 -14.63 6.97 0.24
C THR A 342 -15.25 5.68 0.78
N ALA A 343 -15.47 5.58 2.09
CA ALA A 343 -16.11 4.42 2.68
C ALA A 343 -17.62 4.38 2.34
N ILE A 344 -18.10 3.18 2.11
CA ILE A 344 -19.53 2.94 1.82
C ILE A 344 -20.24 2.62 3.12
N ASN A 345 -21.26 3.41 3.46
CA ASN A 345 -22.13 3.14 4.60
C ASN A 345 -22.95 1.88 4.32
N ALA A 346 -22.83 0.87 5.17
CA ALA A 346 -23.51 -0.42 5.01
C ALA A 346 -25.05 -0.33 5.11
N GLU A 347 -25.58 0.70 5.76
CA GLU A 347 -27.01 0.84 5.98
C GLU A 347 -27.72 1.62 4.88
N THR A 348 -27.00 2.52 4.19
CA THR A 348 -27.59 3.39 3.16
C THR A 348 -27.02 3.17 1.76
N GLY A 349 -25.87 2.51 1.65
CA GLY A 349 -25.14 2.37 0.38
C GLY A 349 -24.45 3.66 -0.09
N GLU A 350 -24.53 4.75 0.67
CA GLU A 350 -23.94 6.03 0.30
C GLU A 350 -22.46 6.10 0.67
N VAL A 351 -21.70 6.82 -0.15
CA VAL A 351 -20.27 7.03 0.06
C VAL A 351 -20.06 8.26 0.94
N ASN A 352 -19.17 8.15 1.95
CA ASN A 352 -18.81 9.24 2.86
C ASN A 352 -20.01 9.86 3.61
N VAL A 353 -20.93 9.02 4.05
CA VAL A 353 -22.12 9.47 4.77
C VAL A 353 -22.25 8.78 6.12
N ALA A 354 -22.51 9.55 7.16
CA ALA A 354 -22.88 9.08 8.49
C ALA A 354 -24.01 9.97 9.06
N TYR A 355 -24.74 9.44 10.02
CA TYR A 355 -25.85 10.14 10.66
C TYR A 355 -25.57 10.37 12.13
N ASP A 356 -25.80 11.60 12.61
CA ASP A 356 -25.72 11.92 14.04
C ASP A 356 -26.93 11.31 14.78
N LEU A 357 -26.87 11.29 16.09
CA LEU A 357 -27.92 10.69 16.95
C LEU A 357 -29.29 11.37 16.82
N ASP A 358 -29.32 12.60 16.32
CA ASP A 358 -30.54 13.35 16.01
C ASP A 358 -31.09 13.09 14.59
N GLY A 359 -30.42 12.22 13.82
CA GLY A 359 -30.75 11.89 12.44
C GLY A 359 -30.20 12.86 11.40
N SER A 360 -29.44 13.88 11.78
CA SER A 360 -28.79 14.80 10.82
C SER A 360 -27.69 14.10 10.04
N LYS A 361 -27.62 14.39 8.72
CA LYS A 361 -26.67 13.79 7.77
C LYS A 361 -25.40 14.61 7.69
N HIS A 362 -24.24 13.93 7.79
CA HIS A 362 -22.92 14.52 7.73
C HIS A 362 -21.99 13.67 6.87
N THR A 363 -20.84 14.23 6.49
CA THR A 363 -19.71 13.38 6.06
C THR A 363 -19.13 12.67 7.28
N ILE A 364 -18.48 11.54 7.06
CA ILE A 364 -17.88 10.74 8.15
C ILE A 364 -16.86 11.57 8.96
N PRO A 365 -15.89 12.28 8.33
CA PRO A 365 -14.93 13.08 9.08
C PRO A 365 -15.57 14.27 9.82
N GLU A 366 -16.58 14.92 9.26
CA GLU A 366 -17.34 15.99 9.95
C GLU A 366 -18.02 15.48 11.22
N LEU A 367 -18.71 14.34 11.13
CA LEU A 367 -19.36 13.74 12.30
C LEU A 367 -18.32 13.32 13.35
N GLY A 368 -17.20 12.70 12.92
CA GLY A 368 -16.10 12.36 13.82
C GLY A 368 -15.53 13.58 14.54
N LYS A 369 -15.35 14.71 13.84
CA LYS A 369 -14.90 15.99 14.43
C LYS A 369 -15.90 16.53 15.45
N ARG A 370 -17.18 16.57 15.11
CA ARG A 370 -18.26 16.98 16.02
C ARG A 370 -18.28 16.14 17.30
N TRP A 371 -18.16 14.83 17.16
CA TRP A 371 -18.17 13.93 18.32
C TRP A 371 -16.89 14.07 19.17
N ARG A 372 -15.76 14.32 18.55
CA ARG A 372 -14.54 14.66 19.28
C ARG A 372 -14.70 15.93 20.11
N GLU A 373 -15.25 16.99 19.52
CA GLU A 373 -15.50 18.29 20.19
C GLU A 373 -16.51 18.13 21.34
N ALA A 374 -17.47 17.20 21.21
CA ALA A 374 -18.42 16.81 22.26
C ALA A 374 -17.86 15.78 23.27
N ALA A 375 -16.55 15.48 23.21
CA ALA A 375 -15.91 14.43 24.02
C ALA A 375 -16.63 13.07 23.96
N ARG A 376 -17.24 12.74 22.82
CA ARG A 376 -17.95 11.48 22.58
C ARG A 376 -17.04 10.49 21.85
N PRO A 377 -16.53 9.46 22.54
CA PRO A 377 -15.72 8.44 21.90
C PRO A 377 -16.56 7.54 20.99
N TRP A 378 -15.91 7.00 19.95
CA TRP A 378 -16.63 6.24 18.95
C TRP A 378 -15.81 5.05 18.42
N LEU A 379 -16.48 4.20 17.65
CA LEU A 379 -15.90 3.06 16.95
C LEU A 379 -16.42 2.97 15.52
N VAL A 380 -15.65 2.27 14.68
CA VAL A 380 -16.04 1.83 13.33
C VAL A 380 -16.37 0.35 13.39
N VAL A 381 -17.42 -0.05 12.68
CA VAL A 381 -17.75 -1.45 12.42
C VAL A 381 -17.48 -1.74 10.94
N ALA A 382 -16.75 -2.81 10.65
CA ALA A 382 -16.28 -3.11 9.29
C ALA A 382 -16.35 -4.61 8.95
N GLU A 383 -16.23 -4.93 7.68
CA GLU A 383 -16.18 -6.29 7.17
C GLU A 383 -14.74 -6.85 7.15
N HIS A 384 -14.44 -7.72 6.18
CA HIS A 384 -13.16 -8.41 6.09
C HIS A 384 -12.01 -7.51 5.65
N ASN A 385 -10.82 -7.87 6.10
CA ASN A 385 -9.54 -7.32 5.68
C ASN A 385 -9.45 -5.78 5.82
N TYR A 386 -10.03 -5.23 6.88
CA TYR A 386 -10.03 -3.78 7.13
C TYR A 386 -8.60 -3.22 7.16
N GLY A 387 -8.37 -2.17 6.36
CA GLY A 387 -7.07 -1.54 6.24
C GLY A 387 -6.09 -2.23 5.27
N GLU A 388 -6.60 -3.06 4.36
CA GLU A 388 -5.81 -3.64 3.26
C GLU A 388 -5.09 -2.56 2.45
N GLY A 389 -3.92 -2.90 1.90
CA GLY A 389 -3.16 -2.03 1.01
C GLY A 389 -1.97 -1.39 1.69
N SER A 390 -1.70 -0.11 1.38
CA SER A 390 -0.50 0.60 1.80
C SER A 390 -0.33 0.67 3.31
N ALA A 391 0.87 0.44 3.80
CA ALA A 391 1.21 0.64 5.22
C ALA A 391 1.18 2.14 5.58
N ARG A 392 0.01 2.66 5.95
CA ARG A 392 -0.19 4.08 6.28
C ARG A 392 -0.49 4.26 7.75
N GLU A 393 0.44 4.87 8.45
CA GLU A 393 0.24 5.26 9.85
C GLU A 393 -0.93 6.24 10.00
N HIS A 394 -1.09 7.17 9.05
CA HIS A 394 -2.19 8.13 9.05
C HIS A 394 -3.58 7.48 9.03
N ALA A 395 -3.72 6.30 8.43
CA ALA A 395 -4.98 5.55 8.48
C ALA A 395 -5.37 5.10 9.90
N ALA A 396 -4.44 5.11 10.85
CA ALA A 396 -4.70 4.89 12.27
C ALA A 396 -4.69 6.19 13.09
N LEU A 397 -3.79 7.15 12.74
CA LEU A 397 -3.71 8.45 13.40
C LEU A 397 -4.98 9.28 13.24
N GLN A 398 -5.53 9.34 12.04
CA GLN A 398 -6.72 10.14 11.73
C GLN A 398 -7.96 9.72 12.53
N PRO A 399 -8.39 8.44 12.52
CA PRO A 399 -9.48 8.00 13.38
C PRO A 399 -9.21 8.25 14.86
N ARG A 400 -7.98 7.99 15.32
CA ARG A 400 -7.58 8.25 16.71
C ARG A 400 -7.71 9.73 17.07
N TYR A 401 -7.23 10.61 16.21
CA TYR A 401 -7.35 12.06 16.38
C TYR A 401 -8.80 12.51 16.45
N LEU A 402 -9.66 11.94 15.63
CA LEU A 402 -11.09 12.24 15.62
C LEU A 402 -11.90 11.59 16.76
N GLY A 403 -11.25 10.80 17.64
CA GLY A 403 -11.86 10.24 18.84
C GLY A 403 -12.20 8.75 18.78
N ALA A 404 -11.78 8.03 17.72
CA ALA A 404 -11.94 6.58 17.66
C ALA A 404 -11.15 5.88 18.77
N ARG A 405 -11.77 4.90 19.43
CA ARG A 405 -11.15 4.07 20.45
C ARG A 405 -11.05 2.61 20.05
N ILE A 406 -11.98 2.14 19.24
CA ILE A 406 -12.06 0.75 18.78
C ILE A 406 -12.33 0.76 17.27
N VAL A 407 -11.77 -0.24 16.59
CA VAL A 407 -12.27 -0.71 15.30
C VAL A 407 -12.71 -2.15 15.50
N LEU A 408 -13.94 -2.46 15.16
CA LEU A 408 -14.52 -3.81 15.22
C LEU A 408 -14.72 -4.30 13.79
N SER A 409 -14.09 -5.38 13.40
CA SER A 409 -14.20 -5.92 12.03
C SER A 409 -14.32 -7.44 12.00
N LYS A 410 -14.68 -8.02 10.86
CA LYS A 410 -14.63 -9.47 10.66
C LYS A 410 -13.15 -9.94 10.61
N SER A 411 -12.28 -9.18 9.95
CA SER A 411 -10.83 -9.40 9.95
C SER A 411 -10.06 -8.12 9.62
N PHE A 412 -8.75 -8.10 9.91
CA PHE A 412 -7.86 -6.98 9.64
C PHE A 412 -6.74 -7.35 8.67
N ALA A 413 -6.33 -6.36 7.87
CA ALA A 413 -5.00 -6.37 7.29
C ALA A 413 -3.95 -6.18 8.39
N ARG A 414 -2.97 -7.07 8.45
CA ARG A 414 -2.04 -7.19 9.59
C ARG A 414 -1.25 -5.92 9.90
N ILE A 415 -0.75 -5.23 8.88
CA ILE A 415 0.03 -3.99 9.10
C ILE A 415 -0.85 -2.91 9.70
N HIS A 416 -2.09 -2.77 9.21
CA HIS A 416 -3.03 -1.78 9.73
C HIS A 416 -3.47 -2.08 11.16
N GLU A 417 -3.73 -3.33 11.48
CA GLU A 417 -3.98 -3.78 12.86
C GLU A 417 -2.85 -3.36 13.80
N THR A 418 -1.60 -3.54 13.40
CA THR A 418 -0.43 -3.11 14.17
C THR A 418 -0.39 -1.58 14.30
N ASN A 419 -0.70 -0.83 13.24
CA ASN A 419 -0.72 0.63 13.29
C ASN A 419 -1.82 1.16 14.23
N LEU A 420 -3.01 0.56 14.25
CA LEU A 420 -4.07 0.91 15.20
C LEU A 420 -3.58 0.79 16.64
N LYS A 421 -2.97 -0.35 17.00
CA LYS A 421 -2.42 -0.59 18.35
C LYS A 421 -1.35 0.43 18.73
N LYS A 422 -0.46 0.80 17.79
CA LYS A 422 0.57 1.82 18.00
C LYS A 422 -0.01 3.21 18.28
N GLN A 423 -1.19 3.51 17.75
CA GLN A 423 -1.87 4.79 17.94
C GLN A 423 -2.90 4.76 19.08
N GLY A 424 -2.94 3.69 19.88
CA GLY A 424 -3.85 3.59 21.01
C GLY A 424 -5.32 3.32 20.62
N VAL A 425 -5.56 2.82 19.42
CA VAL A 425 -6.87 2.30 18.97
C VAL A 425 -6.86 0.78 19.13
N VAL A 426 -7.92 0.23 19.69
CA VAL A 426 -8.04 -1.21 19.94
C VAL A 426 -8.69 -1.91 18.74
N PRO A 427 -7.98 -2.76 17.99
CA PRO A 427 -8.59 -3.61 16.97
C PRO A 427 -9.20 -4.85 17.63
N LEU A 428 -10.49 -5.10 17.37
CA LEU A 428 -11.23 -6.26 17.80
C LEU A 428 -11.86 -6.96 16.59
N THR A 429 -11.87 -8.28 16.58
CA THR A 429 -12.60 -9.06 15.58
C THR A 429 -13.80 -9.75 16.20
N PHE A 430 -14.86 -9.91 15.44
CA PHE A 430 -16.01 -10.71 15.84
C PHE A 430 -15.58 -12.15 16.14
N ALA A 431 -16.03 -12.73 17.26
CA ALA A 431 -15.85 -14.15 17.52
C ALA A 431 -16.77 -14.99 16.61
N ASP A 432 -17.95 -14.49 16.33
CA ASP A 432 -18.90 -14.98 15.33
C ASP A 432 -19.17 -13.85 14.33
N GLU A 433 -18.86 -14.05 13.06
CA GLU A 433 -19.02 -13.04 12.01
C GLU A 433 -20.48 -12.62 11.79
N ALA A 434 -21.44 -13.49 12.13
CA ALA A 434 -22.88 -13.16 12.07
C ALA A 434 -23.25 -12.04 13.05
N ASP A 435 -22.44 -11.78 14.08
CA ASP A 435 -22.67 -10.68 15.02
C ASP A 435 -22.52 -9.29 14.35
N TYR A 436 -21.86 -9.23 13.18
CA TYR A 436 -21.81 -8.01 12.37
C TYR A 436 -23.21 -7.44 12.09
N ASP A 437 -24.21 -8.30 11.84
CA ASP A 437 -25.57 -7.88 11.55
C ASP A 437 -26.35 -7.43 12.78
N LYS A 438 -25.83 -7.73 13.98
CA LYS A 438 -26.43 -7.33 15.25
C LYS A 438 -26.04 -5.93 15.72
N ILE A 439 -25.20 -5.20 15.01
CA ILE A 439 -24.71 -3.87 15.38
C ILE A 439 -24.99 -2.87 14.27
N SER A 440 -25.44 -1.65 14.64
CA SER A 440 -25.83 -0.59 13.72
C SER A 440 -25.15 0.73 14.08
N ALA A 441 -25.09 1.66 13.13
CA ALA A 441 -24.65 3.03 13.38
C ALA A 441 -25.52 3.69 14.47
N GLY A 442 -24.88 4.49 15.34
CA GLY A 442 -25.55 5.14 16.47
C GLY A 442 -25.72 4.26 17.72
N ASP A 443 -25.64 2.93 17.63
CA ASP A 443 -25.70 2.05 18.80
C ASP A 443 -24.65 2.45 19.85
N GLU A 444 -25.02 2.30 21.14
CA GLU A 444 -24.11 2.57 22.25
C GLU A 444 -23.35 1.30 22.63
N VAL A 445 -22.06 1.42 22.83
CA VAL A 445 -21.17 0.30 23.09
C VAL A 445 -20.39 0.53 24.38
N SER A 446 -20.30 -0.51 25.22
CA SER A 446 -19.41 -0.57 26.38
C SER A 446 -18.57 -1.83 26.30
N THR A 447 -17.31 -1.77 26.74
CA THR A 447 -16.43 -2.93 26.79
C THR A 447 -16.55 -3.68 28.10
N ILE A 448 -16.28 -4.97 28.08
CA ILE A 448 -16.21 -5.84 29.24
C ILE A 448 -14.88 -6.59 29.17
N GLY A 449 -14.05 -6.42 30.20
CA GLY A 449 -12.74 -7.08 30.33
C GLY A 449 -11.63 -6.45 29.51
N LEU A 450 -11.86 -5.36 28.78
CA LEU A 450 -10.84 -4.72 27.95
C LEU A 450 -9.70 -4.13 28.79
N TYR A 451 -10.03 -3.38 29.83
CA TYR A 451 -9.01 -2.79 30.71
C TYR A 451 -8.18 -3.85 31.40
N GLU A 452 -8.83 -4.89 31.93
CA GLU A 452 -8.14 -6.03 32.57
C GLU A 452 -7.21 -6.74 31.57
N MET A 453 -7.67 -7.02 30.36
CA MET A 453 -6.87 -7.62 29.30
C MET A 453 -5.60 -6.80 29.01
N LEU A 454 -5.73 -5.46 28.92
CA LEU A 454 -4.59 -4.57 28.69
C LEU A 454 -3.62 -4.58 29.89
N GLN A 455 -4.11 -4.56 31.13
CA GLN A 455 -3.28 -4.65 32.33
C GLN A 455 -2.54 -5.98 32.42
N ASN A 456 -3.16 -7.07 31.97
CA ASN A 456 -2.58 -8.40 31.94
C ASN A 456 -1.67 -8.66 30.72
N GLY A 457 -1.23 -7.60 30.03
CA GLY A 457 -0.31 -7.68 28.89
C GLY A 457 -0.89 -8.42 27.68
N GLY A 458 -2.17 -8.17 27.37
CA GLY A 458 -2.85 -8.78 26.23
C GLY A 458 -3.41 -10.18 26.52
N LYS A 459 -3.58 -10.55 27.77
CA LYS A 459 -4.19 -11.84 28.15
C LYS A 459 -5.57 -11.61 28.75
N GLY A 460 -6.57 -12.28 28.22
CA GLY A 460 -7.96 -12.19 28.68
C GLY A 460 -8.95 -12.14 27.52
N GLU A 461 -10.22 -12.29 27.84
CA GLU A 461 -11.30 -12.18 26.87
C GLU A 461 -11.89 -10.77 26.91
N VAL A 462 -12.34 -10.30 25.77
CA VAL A 462 -13.02 -9.00 25.62
C VAL A 462 -14.37 -9.22 24.97
N ALA A 463 -15.40 -8.65 25.55
CA ALA A 463 -16.73 -8.61 24.98
C ALA A 463 -17.25 -7.17 24.89
N LEU A 464 -18.22 -6.97 24.01
CA LEU A 464 -18.91 -5.69 23.82
C LEU A 464 -20.37 -5.83 24.22
N LYS A 465 -20.82 -4.98 25.12
CA LYS A 465 -22.22 -4.79 25.42
C LYS A 465 -22.76 -3.68 24.50
N VAL A 466 -23.62 -4.05 23.61
CA VAL A 466 -24.23 -3.15 22.62
C VAL A 466 -25.64 -2.84 23.00
N LYS A 467 -25.97 -1.57 23.22
CA LYS A 467 -27.34 -1.09 23.45
C LYS A 467 -27.85 -0.44 22.17
N LYS A 468 -28.91 -1.02 21.63
CA LYS A 468 -29.52 -0.55 20.39
C LYS A 468 -30.09 0.84 20.54
N GLN A 469 -29.71 1.76 19.65
CA GLN A 469 -30.24 3.14 19.68
C GLN A 469 -31.74 3.18 19.50
N LYS A 470 -32.30 2.35 18.60
CA LYS A 470 -33.74 2.38 18.23
C LYS A 470 -34.62 1.68 19.23
N THR A 471 -34.22 0.58 19.81
CA THR A 471 -35.04 -0.30 20.64
C THR A 471 -34.69 -0.26 22.12
N GLY A 472 -33.47 0.18 22.47
CA GLY A 472 -32.92 0.08 23.81
C GLY A 472 -32.51 -1.34 24.23
N GLU A 473 -32.69 -2.33 23.34
CA GLU A 473 -32.28 -3.72 23.58
C GLU A 473 -30.78 -3.82 23.77
N GLU A 474 -30.35 -4.70 24.68
CA GLU A 474 -28.95 -4.97 24.94
C GLU A 474 -28.54 -6.31 24.32
N VAL A 475 -27.44 -6.31 23.56
CA VAL A 475 -26.86 -7.50 22.94
C VAL A 475 -25.40 -7.64 23.39
N LEU A 476 -25.00 -8.86 23.75
CA LEU A 476 -23.60 -9.16 24.06
C LEU A 476 -22.92 -9.73 22.82
N ILE A 477 -21.81 -9.09 22.41
CA ILE A 477 -20.98 -9.53 21.29
C ILE A 477 -19.61 -9.99 21.83
N LYS A 478 -19.28 -11.25 21.60
CA LYS A 478 -17.97 -11.79 21.91
C LYS A 478 -16.96 -11.38 20.85
N THR A 479 -15.75 -11.03 21.28
CA THR A 479 -14.70 -10.60 20.36
C THR A 479 -13.42 -11.40 20.54
N LYS A 480 -12.52 -11.31 19.57
CA LYS A 480 -11.15 -11.81 19.61
C LYS A 480 -10.20 -10.63 19.40
N HIS A 481 -8.96 -10.75 19.84
CA HIS A 481 -7.90 -9.79 19.62
C HIS A 481 -6.52 -10.48 19.51
N ALA A 482 -5.55 -9.77 18.92
CA ALA A 482 -4.16 -10.22 18.82
C ALA A 482 -3.21 -9.18 19.45
N VAL A 483 -3.58 -8.65 20.62
CA VAL A 483 -2.78 -7.66 21.34
C VAL A 483 -1.67 -8.37 22.10
N SER A 484 -0.40 -8.04 21.81
CA SER A 484 0.76 -8.53 22.57
C SER A 484 1.02 -7.67 23.82
N LYS A 485 1.92 -8.13 24.70
CA LYS A 485 2.32 -7.42 25.92
C LYS A 485 2.81 -5.99 25.62
N ASP A 486 3.68 -5.83 24.61
CA ASP A 486 4.21 -4.52 24.25
C ASP A 486 3.13 -3.61 23.66
N GLN A 487 2.23 -4.18 22.84
CA GLN A 487 1.12 -3.47 22.24
C GLN A 487 0.08 -3.03 23.28
N ALA A 488 -0.16 -3.82 24.31
CA ALA A 488 -0.97 -3.40 25.46
C ALA A 488 -0.37 -2.16 26.14
N GLY A 489 0.97 -2.13 26.29
CA GLY A 489 1.67 -0.95 26.80
C GLY A 489 1.47 0.30 25.91
N PHE A 490 1.47 0.16 24.58
CA PHE A 490 1.20 1.27 23.67
C PHE A 490 -0.22 1.82 23.86
N ILE A 491 -1.21 0.93 23.92
CA ILE A 491 -2.62 1.31 24.09
C ILE A 491 -2.83 2.01 25.42
N LEU A 492 -2.28 1.45 26.53
CA LEU A 492 -2.40 2.04 27.87
C LEU A 492 -1.74 3.43 27.95
N ALA A 493 -0.60 3.63 27.30
CA ALA A 493 0.07 4.93 27.26
C ALA A 493 -0.62 5.97 26.38
N GLY A 494 -1.60 5.54 25.55
CA GLY A 494 -2.29 6.38 24.55
C GLY A 494 -1.68 6.32 23.15
N SER A 495 -0.38 5.99 23.05
CA SER A 495 0.32 5.67 21.82
C SER A 495 1.70 5.06 22.11
N ALA A 496 2.33 4.47 21.10
CA ALA A 496 3.72 4.02 21.18
C ALA A 496 4.69 5.18 21.45
N LEU A 497 4.46 6.34 20.82
CA LEU A 497 5.28 7.55 21.04
C LEU A 497 5.19 8.02 22.48
N ASN A 498 4.00 8.04 23.08
CA ASN A 498 3.83 8.40 24.47
C ASN A 498 4.60 7.46 25.42
N LEU A 499 4.66 6.17 25.09
CA LEU A 499 5.43 5.20 25.89
C LEU A 499 6.93 5.44 25.77
N LEU A 500 7.41 5.75 24.55
CA LEU A 500 8.83 6.04 24.28
C LEU A 500 9.28 7.33 24.93
N SER A 501 8.45 8.37 24.98
CA SER A 501 8.79 9.67 25.60
C SER A 501 8.93 9.60 27.13
N LYS A 502 8.44 8.52 27.76
CA LYS A 502 8.59 8.26 29.21
C LYS A 502 9.83 7.45 29.57
N LYS A 503 10.57 6.95 28.58
CA LYS A 503 11.85 6.26 28.73
C LYS A 503 13.02 7.23 28.55
#